data_a0b4584b3d8fc82e16112f9b558480ee
#
_entry.id   a0b4584b3d8fc82e16112f9b558480ee
#
_cell.length_a   1.000
_cell.length_b   1.000
_cell.length_c   1.000
_cell.angle_alpha   90.00
_cell.angle_beta   90.00
_cell.angle_gamma   90.00
#
_symmetry.space_group_name_H-M   'P 1'
#
loop_
_entity.id
_entity.type
_entity.pdbx_description
1 polymer ?
#
loop_
_entity_poly.entity_id
_entity_poly.type
_entity_poly.pdbx_seq_one_letter_code
_entity_poly.pdbx_strand_id
1 'polypeptide(L)'
;MTGKIHNDGEFGPIVLRKNVRSRSISIRVRGSANRDGCRISVTLPWSLRYQDGLNYLEKRRSWVRNALTVQDRRTEEAVAEGSAVGKADEGLVERLRKDAKAILPRKTAFFAGRYGFQYKRLTIKHNSSNWGSCSRAGNINLNLNLVRLPEPLCDYVILHELCHLKEPNHGPRFHEMLE
;
A
#
# COMPACT_ATOMS: atom_id res chain seq x y z
N MET A 1 10.78 -13.92 7.92
CA MET A 1 10.46 -13.68 9.34
C MET A 1 9.20 -14.45 9.67
N THR A 2 9.34 -15.53 10.41
CA THR A 2 8.23 -16.38 10.85
C THR A 2 7.46 -15.67 11.97
N GLY A 3 6.18 -15.40 11.77
CA GLY A 3 5.29 -14.90 12.81
C GLY A 3 4.80 -16.05 13.68
N LYS A 4 4.48 -15.78 14.95
CA LYS A 4 3.79 -16.74 15.84
C LYS A 4 2.29 -16.57 15.64
N ILE A 5 1.56 -17.64 15.32
CA ILE A 5 0.10 -17.62 15.23
C ILE A 5 -0.48 -17.92 16.62
N HIS A 6 -1.46 -17.13 17.01
CA HIS A 6 -2.27 -17.29 18.22
C HIS A 6 -3.74 -17.37 17.81
N ASN A 7 -4.45 -18.38 18.30
CA ASN A 7 -5.88 -18.50 18.08
C ASN A 7 -6.63 -17.79 19.18
N ASP A 8 -7.25 -16.64 18.83
CA ASP A 8 -8.11 -15.89 19.74
C ASP A 8 -9.54 -16.42 19.65
N GLY A 9 -10.23 -16.51 20.81
CA GLY A 9 -11.58 -17.07 20.86
C GLY A 9 -12.65 -16.24 20.14
N GLU A 10 -12.42 -14.94 19.95
CA GLU A 10 -13.35 -14.02 19.27
C GLU A 10 -12.93 -13.75 17.82
N PHE A 11 -11.64 -13.54 17.59
CA PHE A 11 -11.13 -13.05 16.31
C PHE A 11 -10.51 -14.14 15.43
N GLY A 12 -10.41 -15.37 15.95
CA GLY A 12 -9.76 -16.47 15.24
C GLY A 12 -8.23 -16.32 15.19
N PRO A 13 -7.58 -16.77 14.10
CA PRO A 13 -6.12 -16.76 14.01
C PRO A 13 -5.57 -15.35 13.85
N ILE A 14 -4.60 -15.03 14.72
CA ILE A 14 -3.89 -13.74 14.76
C ILE A 14 -2.41 -14.01 14.61
N VAL A 15 -1.73 -13.29 13.75
CA VAL A 15 -0.28 -13.41 13.60
C VAL A 15 0.45 -12.33 14.40
N LEU A 16 1.37 -12.74 15.28
CA LEU A 16 2.26 -11.85 16.02
C LEU A 16 3.64 -11.89 15.38
N ARG A 17 4.19 -10.74 15.05
CA ARG A 17 5.51 -10.61 14.40
C ARG A 17 6.38 -9.62 15.15
N LYS A 18 7.65 -9.98 15.34
CA LYS A 18 8.66 -9.06 15.86
C LYS A 18 9.34 -8.33 14.71
N ASN A 19 9.57 -7.04 14.90
CA ASN A 19 10.28 -6.22 13.92
C ASN A 19 11.32 -5.33 14.63
N VAL A 20 12.57 -5.43 14.21
CA VAL A 20 13.69 -4.67 14.78
C VAL A 20 13.51 -3.15 14.61
N ARG A 21 12.84 -2.73 13.52
CA ARG A 21 12.60 -1.30 13.22
C ARG A 21 11.37 -0.72 13.93
N SER A 22 10.53 -1.57 14.52
CA SER A 22 9.34 -1.09 15.25
C SER A 22 9.74 -0.53 16.60
N ARG A 23 9.24 0.66 16.91
CA ARG A 23 9.42 1.33 18.20
C ARG A 23 8.23 1.16 19.14
N SER A 24 7.08 0.72 18.60
CA SER A 24 5.82 0.53 19.35
C SER A 24 5.08 -0.70 18.84
N ILE A 25 4.10 -1.18 19.66
CA ILE A 25 3.19 -2.24 19.23
C ILE A 25 2.15 -1.64 18.28
N SER A 26 1.88 -2.31 17.18
CA SER A 26 0.83 -1.93 16.23
C SER A 26 -0.07 -3.11 15.88
N ILE A 27 -1.37 -2.84 15.73
CA ILE A 27 -2.36 -3.80 15.26
C ILE A 27 -2.80 -3.37 13.86
N ARG A 28 -2.87 -4.34 12.94
CA ARG A 28 -3.41 -4.14 11.61
C ARG A 28 -4.52 -5.14 11.35
N VAL A 29 -5.68 -4.63 10.96
CA VAL A 29 -6.84 -5.41 10.54
C VAL A 29 -6.98 -5.32 9.02
N ARG A 30 -7.35 -6.42 8.38
CA ARG A 30 -7.54 -6.53 6.92
C ARG A 30 -8.93 -7.06 6.60
N GLY A 31 -9.45 -6.72 5.42
CA GLY A 31 -10.70 -7.27 4.91
C GLY A 31 -10.59 -8.76 4.55
N SER A 32 -9.43 -9.21 4.06
CA SER A 32 -9.16 -10.62 3.73
C SER A 32 -7.97 -11.17 4.51
N ALA A 33 -7.92 -12.50 4.64
CA ALA A 33 -6.81 -13.17 5.29
C ALA A 33 -5.50 -12.97 4.52
N ASN A 34 -4.40 -12.82 5.25
CA ASN A 34 -3.06 -12.73 4.69
C ASN A 34 -2.52 -14.13 4.30
N ARG A 35 -1.26 -14.22 3.89
CA ARG A 35 -0.60 -15.49 3.56
C ARG A 35 -0.53 -16.49 4.71
N ASP A 36 -0.68 -16.05 5.96
CA ASP A 36 -0.71 -16.90 7.15
C ASP A 36 -2.15 -17.28 7.55
N GLY A 37 -3.15 -16.97 6.73
CA GLY A 37 -4.56 -17.20 7.02
C GLY A 37 -5.17 -16.26 8.06
N CYS A 38 -4.49 -15.17 8.42
CA CYS A 38 -4.90 -14.25 9.48
C CYS A 38 -5.39 -12.91 8.93
N ARG A 39 -6.53 -12.43 9.40
CA ARG A 39 -7.03 -11.06 9.14
C ARG A 39 -6.39 -10.01 10.04
N ILE A 40 -5.89 -10.42 11.20
CA ILE A 40 -5.29 -9.55 12.21
C ILE A 40 -3.81 -9.87 12.33
N SER A 41 -3.00 -8.83 12.33
CA SER A 41 -1.57 -8.93 12.60
C SER A 41 -1.14 -7.92 13.66
N VAL A 42 -0.39 -8.41 14.66
CA VAL A 42 0.21 -7.60 15.71
C VAL A 42 1.71 -7.55 15.48
N THR A 43 2.24 -6.35 15.29
CA THR A 43 3.69 -6.14 15.14
C THR A 43 4.25 -5.56 16.41
N LEU A 44 5.32 -6.18 16.94
CA LEU A 44 5.99 -5.80 18.19
C LEU A 44 7.44 -5.38 17.94
N PRO A 45 7.98 -4.44 18.73
CA PRO A 45 9.42 -4.26 18.89
C PRO A 45 10.10 -5.57 19.25
N TRP A 46 11.34 -5.75 18.83
CA TRP A 46 12.10 -6.97 19.10
C TRP A 46 12.30 -7.22 20.61
N SER A 47 12.41 -6.16 21.41
CA SER A 47 12.62 -6.19 22.87
C SER A 47 11.43 -6.68 23.66
N LEU A 48 10.21 -6.63 23.11
CA LEU A 48 8.99 -7.03 23.80
C LEU A 48 8.70 -8.52 23.62
N ARG A 49 8.00 -9.11 24.62
CA ARG A 49 7.54 -10.50 24.55
C ARG A 49 6.23 -10.59 23.76
N TYR A 50 5.93 -11.75 23.18
CA TYR A 50 4.66 -11.98 22.48
C TYR A 50 3.43 -11.73 23.39
N GLN A 51 3.57 -12.01 24.70
CA GLN A 51 2.52 -11.75 25.67
C GLN A 51 2.16 -10.27 25.75
N ASP A 52 3.14 -9.38 25.60
CA ASP A 52 2.91 -7.93 25.63
C ASP A 52 2.03 -7.51 24.44
N GLY A 53 2.20 -8.18 23.28
CA GLY A 53 1.36 -7.99 22.10
C GLY A 53 -0.07 -8.47 22.31
N LEU A 54 -0.27 -9.61 22.97
CA LEU A 54 -1.60 -10.12 23.31
C LEU A 54 -2.29 -9.21 24.33
N ASN A 55 -1.58 -8.77 25.35
CA ASN A 55 -2.10 -7.82 26.34
C ASN A 55 -2.49 -6.47 25.68
N TYR A 56 -1.73 -6.03 24.71
CA TYR A 56 -2.06 -4.82 23.94
C TYR A 56 -3.31 -5.02 23.07
N LEU A 57 -3.46 -6.18 22.44
CA LEU A 57 -4.64 -6.55 21.69
C LEU A 57 -5.88 -6.58 22.60
N GLU A 58 -5.76 -7.17 23.79
CA GLU A 58 -6.83 -7.27 24.77
C GLU A 58 -7.39 -5.90 25.14
N LYS A 59 -6.51 -4.94 25.42
CA LYS A 59 -6.90 -3.54 25.71
C LYS A 59 -7.56 -2.83 24.53
N ARG A 60 -7.47 -3.37 23.32
CA ARG A 60 -7.98 -2.79 22.08
C ARG A 60 -9.05 -3.64 21.38
N ARG A 61 -9.65 -4.63 22.09
CA ARG A 61 -10.64 -5.53 21.50
C ARG A 61 -11.80 -4.79 20.84
N SER A 62 -12.36 -3.79 21.50
CA SER A 62 -13.47 -2.99 20.95
C SER A 62 -13.07 -2.29 19.63
N TRP A 63 -11.86 -1.73 19.58
CA TRP A 63 -11.33 -1.11 18.37
C TRP A 63 -11.14 -2.14 17.25
N VAL A 64 -10.60 -3.31 17.56
CA VAL A 64 -10.38 -4.39 16.58
C VAL A 64 -11.73 -4.88 16.02
N ARG A 65 -12.75 -5.05 16.88
CA ARG A 65 -14.11 -5.43 16.46
C ARG A 65 -14.70 -4.41 15.49
N ASN A 66 -14.65 -3.14 15.84
CA ASN A 66 -15.12 -2.07 14.97
C ASN A 66 -14.34 -2.02 13.64
N ALA A 67 -13.02 -2.22 13.68
CA ALA A 67 -12.20 -2.25 12.48
C ALA A 67 -12.56 -3.43 11.57
N LEU A 68 -12.86 -4.61 12.12
CA LEU A 68 -13.34 -5.76 11.36
C LEU A 68 -14.69 -5.46 10.70
N THR A 69 -15.67 -4.94 11.45
CA THR A 69 -16.99 -4.57 10.92
C THR A 69 -16.88 -3.56 9.76
N VAL A 70 -16.02 -2.55 9.90
CA VAL A 70 -15.77 -1.59 8.82
C VAL A 70 -15.14 -2.26 7.59
N GLN A 71 -14.23 -3.20 7.78
CA GLN A 71 -13.62 -3.93 6.67
C GLN A 71 -14.62 -4.88 6.00
N ASP A 72 -15.48 -5.54 6.77
CA ASP A 72 -16.51 -6.45 6.25
C ASP A 72 -17.54 -5.67 5.42
N ARG A 73 -18.05 -4.54 5.94
CA ARG A 73 -18.95 -3.66 5.19
C ARG A 73 -18.34 -3.16 3.89
N ARG A 74 -17.08 -2.73 3.89
CA ARG A 74 -16.38 -2.31 2.66
C ARG A 74 -16.25 -3.44 1.65
N THR A 75 -16.07 -4.66 2.12
CA THR A 75 -15.98 -5.84 1.25
C THR A 75 -17.36 -6.17 0.66
N GLU A 76 -18.42 -6.08 1.46
CA GLU A 76 -19.81 -6.29 1.04
C GLU A 76 -20.26 -5.22 0.03
N GLU A 77 -19.97 -3.94 0.31
CA GLU A 77 -20.25 -2.83 -0.60
C GLU A 77 -19.51 -3.02 -1.94
N ALA A 78 -18.23 -3.39 -1.91
CA ALA A 78 -17.44 -3.66 -3.10
C ALA A 78 -17.98 -4.86 -3.92
N VAL A 79 -18.51 -5.87 -3.26
CA VAL A 79 -19.17 -7.02 -3.93
C VAL A 79 -20.50 -6.61 -4.52
N ALA A 80 -21.32 -5.82 -3.80
CA ALA A 80 -22.61 -5.32 -4.26
C ALA A 80 -22.48 -4.37 -5.47
N GLU A 81 -21.41 -3.58 -5.53
CA GLU A 81 -21.08 -2.70 -6.66
C GLU A 81 -20.46 -3.45 -7.86
N GLY A 82 -20.42 -4.79 -7.84
CA GLY A 82 -19.80 -5.61 -8.88
C GLY A 82 -18.26 -5.47 -8.92
N SER A 83 -17.70 -4.80 -7.92
CA SER A 83 -16.27 -4.69 -7.72
C SER A 83 -15.79 -5.95 -6.99
N ALA A 84 -15.59 -7.04 -7.75
CA ALA A 84 -15.04 -8.28 -7.24
C ALA A 84 -13.63 -8.04 -6.63
N VAL A 85 -13.57 -7.65 -5.35
CA VAL A 85 -12.36 -7.68 -4.54
C VAL A 85 -12.18 -9.10 -3.97
N GLY A 86 -12.39 -10.07 -4.83
CA GLY A 86 -11.97 -11.43 -4.60
C GLY A 86 -11.05 -11.84 -5.73
N LYS A 87 -9.78 -12.09 -5.47
CA LYS A 87 -8.73 -12.43 -6.45
C LYS A 87 -8.92 -11.59 -7.71
N ALA A 88 -8.24 -10.42 -7.76
CA ALA A 88 -8.14 -9.68 -9.02
C ALA A 88 -7.88 -10.73 -10.10
N ASP A 89 -8.79 -10.83 -11.07
CA ASP A 89 -8.65 -11.76 -12.18
C ASP A 89 -7.21 -11.66 -12.65
N GLU A 90 -6.43 -12.73 -12.45
CA GLU A 90 -4.99 -12.72 -12.77
C GLU A 90 -4.79 -12.27 -14.22
N GLY A 91 -5.77 -12.58 -15.08
CA GLY A 91 -5.81 -12.10 -16.45
C GLY A 91 -6.02 -10.59 -16.57
N LEU A 92 -6.81 -9.96 -15.69
CA LEU A 92 -6.97 -8.51 -15.67
C LEU A 92 -5.68 -7.83 -15.18
N VAL A 93 -5.09 -8.33 -14.11
CA VAL A 93 -3.83 -7.77 -13.57
C VAL A 93 -2.70 -7.89 -14.61
N GLU A 94 -2.64 -8.99 -15.35
CA GLU A 94 -1.61 -9.17 -16.36
C GLU A 94 -1.84 -8.25 -17.58
N ARG A 95 -3.09 -8.05 -18.02
CA ARG A 95 -3.44 -7.04 -19.03
C ARG A 95 -3.05 -5.65 -18.58
N LEU A 96 -3.46 -5.23 -17.37
CA LEU A 96 -3.09 -3.94 -16.80
C LEU A 96 -1.58 -3.76 -16.68
N ARG A 97 -0.85 -4.83 -16.35
CA ARG A 97 0.61 -4.81 -16.28
C ARG A 97 1.25 -4.59 -17.65
N LYS A 98 0.72 -5.23 -18.68
CA LYS A 98 1.17 -5.05 -20.07
C LYS A 98 0.95 -3.61 -20.52
N ASP A 99 -0.25 -3.09 -20.30
CA ASP A 99 -0.61 -1.71 -20.68
C ASP A 99 0.23 -0.69 -19.90
N ALA A 100 0.38 -0.88 -18.59
CA ALA A 100 1.18 -0.02 -17.73
C ALA A 100 2.66 0.01 -18.15
N LYS A 101 3.23 -1.15 -18.51
CA LYS A 101 4.61 -1.23 -19.03
C LYS A 101 4.78 -0.56 -20.39
N ALA A 102 3.74 -0.50 -21.21
CA ALA A 102 3.77 0.17 -22.51
C ALA A 102 3.59 1.69 -22.37
N ILE A 103 2.68 2.15 -21.52
CA ILE A 103 2.23 3.54 -21.43
C ILE A 103 3.07 4.36 -20.43
N LEU A 104 3.20 3.89 -19.19
CA LEU A 104 3.76 4.70 -18.10
C LEU A 104 5.23 5.09 -18.32
N PRO A 105 6.12 4.22 -18.84
CA PRO A 105 7.51 4.63 -19.11
C PRO A 105 7.61 5.73 -20.15
N ARG A 106 6.78 5.68 -21.20
CA ARG A 106 6.76 6.71 -22.24
C ARG A 106 6.32 8.06 -21.71
N LYS A 107 5.22 8.08 -20.93
CA LYS A 107 4.73 9.30 -20.27
C LYS A 107 5.75 9.86 -19.27
N THR A 108 6.36 8.98 -18.45
CA THR A 108 7.39 9.41 -17.48
C THR A 108 8.61 10.01 -18.18
N ALA A 109 9.08 9.38 -19.26
CA ALA A 109 10.21 9.90 -20.05
C ALA A 109 9.87 11.23 -20.73
N PHE A 110 8.65 11.38 -21.25
CA PHE A 110 8.17 12.62 -21.85
C PHE A 110 8.18 13.77 -20.82
N PHE A 111 7.58 13.59 -19.63
CA PHE A 111 7.56 14.62 -18.61
C PHE A 111 8.94 14.88 -18.01
N ALA A 112 9.75 13.85 -17.84
CA ALA A 112 11.12 14.02 -17.36
C ALA A 112 11.94 14.86 -18.32
N GLY A 113 11.86 14.61 -19.62
CA GLY A 113 12.53 15.40 -20.65
C GLY A 113 12.00 16.83 -20.73
N ARG A 114 10.67 17.01 -20.69
CA ARG A 114 10.01 18.33 -20.79
C ARG A 114 10.38 19.26 -19.62
N TYR A 115 10.48 18.73 -18.40
CA TYR A 115 10.71 19.53 -17.18
C TYR A 115 12.12 19.35 -16.56
N GLY A 116 13.02 18.67 -17.28
CA GLY A 116 14.43 18.53 -16.87
C GLY A 116 14.61 17.68 -15.60
N PHE A 117 13.82 16.63 -15.42
CA PHE A 117 13.99 15.67 -14.36
C PHE A 117 14.90 14.52 -14.79
N GLN A 118 15.73 14.03 -13.89
CA GLN A 118 16.56 12.86 -14.10
C GLN A 118 16.28 11.81 -13.04
N TYR A 119 15.69 10.70 -13.42
CA TYR A 119 15.46 9.57 -12.53
C TYR A 119 16.42 8.41 -12.86
N LYS A 120 16.77 7.64 -11.84
CA LYS A 120 17.72 6.53 -11.97
C LYS A 120 17.05 5.26 -12.50
N ARG A 121 15.83 4.97 -12.02
CA ARG A 121 15.09 3.76 -12.38
C ARG A 121 13.58 3.98 -12.24
N LEU A 122 12.82 3.44 -13.19
CA LEU A 122 11.37 3.33 -13.09
C LEU A 122 10.95 1.87 -12.92
N THR A 123 10.03 1.61 -11.99
CA THR A 123 9.48 0.27 -11.74
C THR A 123 7.96 0.34 -11.68
N ILE A 124 7.28 -0.56 -12.39
CA ILE A 124 5.82 -0.71 -12.31
C ILE A 124 5.49 -1.77 -11.27
N LYS A 125 4.66 -1.42 -10.30
CA LYS A 125 4.26 -2.30 -9.19
C LYS A 125 2.74 -2.42 -9.09
N HIS A 126 2.26 -3.49 -8.48
CA HIS A 126 0.88 -3.65 -8.08
C HIS A 126 0.79 -3.37 -6.57
N ASN A 127 0.52 -2.13 -6.21
CA ASN A 127 0.37 -1.70 -4.82
C ASN A 127 -1.11 -1.51 -4.48
N SER A 128 -1.47 -1.78 -3.23
CA SER A 128 -2.83 -1.56 -2.70
C SER A 128 -3.02 -0.22 -2.01
N SER A 129 -1.93 0.51 -1.71
CA SER A 129 -1.97 1.66 -0.78
C SER A 129 -1.47 2.98 -1.36
N ASN A 130 -0.77 2.97 -2.49
CA ASN A 130 -0.25 4.19 -3.10
C ASN A 130 -0.21 4.11 -4.63
N TRP A 131 -0.32 5.24 -5.28
CA TRP A 131 -0.27 5.38 -6.73
C TRP A 131 1.16 5.44 -7.27
N GLY A 132 2.07 5.98 -6.48
CA GLY A 132 3.48 6.08 -6.80
C GLY A 132 4.36 6.20 -5.57
N SER A 133 5.66 6.24 -5.77
CA SER A 133 6.65 6.63 -4.77
C SER A 133 7.98 6.99 -5.43
N CYS A 134 8.65 8.01 -4.92
CA CYS A 134 10.00 8.37 -5.28
C CYS A 134 10.94 8.14 -4.10
N SER A 135 12.11 7.55 -4.33
CA SER A 135 13.15 7.40 -3.31
C SER A 135 14.21 8.50 -3.44
N ARG A 136 14.90 8.79 -2.33
CA ARG A 136 16.05 9.72 -2.34
C ARG A 136 17.17 9.32 -3.31
N ALA A 137 17.24 8.03 -3.70
CA ALA A 137 18.18 7.53 -4.68
C ALA A 137 17.74 7.75 -6.14
N GLY A 138 16.63 8.45 -6.37
CA GLY A 138 16.11 8.72 -7.72
C GLY A 138 15.36 7.55 -8.36
N ASN A 139 14.90 6.56 -7.57
CA ASN A 139 14.08 5.47 -8.09
C ASN A 139 12.60 5.81 -7.95
N ILE A 140 11.88 5.74 -9.06
CA ILE A 140 10.43 5.97 -9.13
C ILE A 140 9.72 4.61 -9.21
N ASN A 141 8.66 4.43 -8.43
CA ASN A 141 7.73 3.32 -8.57
C ASN A 141 6.36 3.88 -8.92
N LEU A 142 5.72 3.31 -9.93
CA LEU A 142 4.35 3.66 -10.32
C LEU A 142 3.45 2.44 -10.19
N ASN A 143 2.20 2.67 -9.79
CA ASN A 143 1.20 1.62 -9.69
C ASN A 143 0.66 1.28 -11.09
N LEU A 144 0.56 -0.01 -11.42
CA LEU A 144 -0.03 -0.44 -12.69
C LEU A 144 -1.47 0.05 -12.88
N ASN A 145 -2.23 0.27 -11.80
CA ASN A 145 -3.60 0.79 -11.87
C ASN A 145 -3.69 2.25 -12.36
N LEU A 146 -2.58 2.98 -12.51
CA LEU A 146 -2.57 4.32 -13.08
C LEU A 146 -3.16 4.37 -14.49
N VAL A 147 -3.02 3.29 -15.27
CA VAL A 147 -3.60 3.23 -16.64
C VAL A 147 -5.13 3.16 -16.65
N ARG A 148 -5.76 2.96 -15.50
CA ARG A 148 -7.23 2.99 -15.33
C ARG A 148 -7.75 4.39 -14.98
N LEU A 149 -6.88 5.30 -14.61
CA LEU A 149 -7.27 6.67 -14.28
C LEU A 149 -7.48 7.48 -15.56
N PRO A 150 -8.34 8.51 -15.52
CA PRO A 150 -8.36 9.55 -16.53
C PRO A 150 -6.95 10.09 -16.78
N GLU A 151 -6.62 10.37 -18.04
CA GLU A 151 -5.28 10.78 -18.43
C GLU A 151 -4.70 11.94 -17.60
N PRO A 152 -5.45 13.03 -17.32
CA PRO A 152 -4.93 14.12 -16.48
C PRO A 152 -4.53 13.69 -15.08
N LEU A 153 -5.25 12.75 -14.46
CA LEU A 153 -4.91 12.23 -13.14
C LEU A 153 -3.68 11.31 -13.18
N CYS A 154 -3.54 10.49 -14.23
CA CYS A 154 -2.36 9.68 -14.44
C CYS A 154 -1.12 10.58 -14.59
N ASP A 155 -1.22 11.63 -15.39
CA ASP A 155 -0.15 12.58 -15.65
C ASP A 155 0.23 13.36 -14.40
N TYR A 156 -0.77 13.80 -13.63
CA TYR A 156 -0.56 14.44 -12.34
C TYR A 156 0.26 13.56 -11.38
N VAL A 157 -0.09 12.27 -11.25
CA VAL A 157 0.66 11.37 -10.37
C VAL A 157 2.10 11.17 -10.86
N ILE A 158 2.31 11.05 -12.16
CA ILE A 158 3.66 10.94 -12.73
C ILE A 158 4.49 12.18 -12.42
N LEU A 159 3.93 13.37 -12.64
CA LEU A 159 4.59 14.65 -12.33
C LEU A 159 4.86 14.79 -10.83
N HIS A 160 3.92 14.40 -9.98
CA HIS A 160 4.08 14.37 -8.53
C HIS A 160 5.31 13.56 -8.11
N GLU A 161 5.47 12.35 -8.64
CA GLU A 161 6.63 11.51 -8.32
C GLU A 161 7.94 12.06 -8.91
N LEU A 162 7.89 12.73 -10.05
CA LEU A 162 9.05 13.40 -10.64
C LEU A 162 9.48 14.62 -9.81
N CYS A 163 8.53 15.40 -9.28
CA CYS A 163 8.82 16.54 -8.40
C CYS A 163 9.58 16.11 -7.14
N HIS A 164 9.30 14.92 -6.61
CA HIS A 164 10.04 14.37 -5.46
C HIS A 164 11.53 14.10 -5.71
N LEU A 165 11.98 14.09 -6.96
CA LEU A 165 13.41 14.03 -7.27
C LEU A 165 14.17 15.28 -6.84
N LYS A 166 13.49 16.44 -6.83
CA LYS A 166 14.06 17.74 -6.43
C LYS A 166 13.58 18.15 -5.03
N GLU A 167 12.29 17.96 -4.72
CA GLU A 167 11.67 18.33 -3.45
C GLU A 167 11.06 17.10 -2.76
N PRO A 168 11.77 16.51 -1.78
CA PRO A 168 11.31 15.30 -1.09
C PRO A 168 10.04 15.48 -0.27
N ASN A 169 9.73 16.70 0.16
CA ASN A 169 8.58 17.03 1.00
C ASN A 169 7.58 17.89 0.23
N HIS A 170 6.27 17.79 0.59
CA HIS A 170 5.21 18.59 0.00
C HIS A 170 5.18 20.02 0.56
N GLY A 171 6.31 20.74 0.50
CA GLY A 171 6.42 22.14 0.89
C GLY A 171 6.01 23.11 -0.24
N PRO A 172 6.09 24.43 -0.01
CA PRO A 172 5.70 25.44 -1.01
C PRO A 172 6.37 25.21 -2.37
N ARG A 173 7.67 24.95 -2.40
CA ARG A 173 8.43 24.70 -3.63
C ARG A 173 7.95 23.45 -4.40
N PHE A 174 7.48 22.42 -3.69
CA PHE A 174 6.90 21.24 -4.33
C PHE A 174 5.61 21.62 -5.07
N HIS A 175 4.75 22.42 -4.46
CA HIS A 175 3.50 22.85 -5.07
C HIS A 175 3.73 23.80 -6.26
N GLU A 176 4.67 24.75 -6.14
CA GLU A 176 5.09 25.62 -7.25
C GLU A 176 5.62 24.85 -8.48
N MET A 177 6.25 23.68 -8.25
CA MET A 177 6.74 22.85 -9.34
C MET A 177 5.65 22.00 -10.00
N LEU A 178 4.53 21.81 -9.33
CA LEU A 178 3.43 20.95 -9.77
C LEU A 178 2.33 21.74 -10.48
N GLU A 179 2.26 23.06 -10.27
CA GLU A 179 1.38 24.01 -10.98
C GLU A 179 1.90 24.33 -12.39
#